data_a039e0ec75da3c2c221178d7795d647a
#
_entry.id   a039e0ec75da3c2c221178d7795d647a
#
_cell.length_a   1.000
_cell.length_b   1.000
_cell.length_c   1.000
_cell.angle_alpha   90.00
_cell.angle_beta   90.00
_cell.angle_gamma   90.00
#
_symmetry.space_group_name_H-M   'P 1'
#
loop_
_entity.id
_entity.type
_entity.pdbx_description
1 polymer ?
#
loop_
_entity_poly.entity_id
_entity_poly.type
_entity_poly.pdbx_seq_one_letter_code
_entity_poly.pdbx_strand_id
1 'polypeptide(L)'
;MMARRDFSWSLFLIAQAIYNLGVSARPSPFRWLYFLPFGGICIYLVMVTTLKNTVHDYGMGCYIFTLLFAASDYILITDVQKELRLKDQTQPIYTKSFLERLKWSMALLNGPRGVGWNFEPSGYLPRSPIPSMSRKAFIARKLLEISLNVILYDLTGFLNRVNPCFAHHGPPVSESAFVWRLALLSYAFAAYLTISTLHCGYSVLSVGVGATEPKEWPSIAGHLKDAYTVRNYWG
;
A
#
# COMPACT_ATOMS: atom_id res chain seq x y z
N MET A 1 -6.77 -16.61 -28.47
CA MET A 1 -6.49 -16.03 -27.15
C MET A 1 -7.14 -16.93 -26.11
N MET A 2 -6.38 -17.58 -25.23
CA MET A 2 -6.97 -18.41 -24.17
C MET A 2 -7.82 -17.52 -23.25
N ALA A 3 -9.04 -17.96 -22.94
CA ALA A 3 -9.90 -17.26 -21.98
C ALA A 3 -9.21 -17.28 -20.60
N ARG A 4 -8.97 -16.10 -20.01
CA ARG A 4 -8.43 -15.98 -18.66
C ARG A 4 -9.44 -16.53 -17.65
N ARG A 5 -8.95 -17.19 -16.61
CA ARG A 5 -9.76 -17.71 -15.49
C ARG A 5 -10.13 -16.58 -14.52
N ASP A 6 -11.16 -16.79 -13.73
CA ASP A 6 -11.51 -15.86 -12.66
C ASP A 6 -10.37 -15.77 -11.62
N PHE A 7 -10.16 -14.58 -11.07
CA PHE A 7 -9.12 -14.33 -10.07
C PHE A 7 -9.36 -15.17 -8.81
N SER A 8 -8.32 -15.90 -8.39
CA SER A 8 -8.40 -16.78 -7.23
C SER A 8 -7.91 -16.07 -5.96
N TRP A 9 -8.84 -15.56 -5.15
CA TRP A 9 -8.54 -14.93 -3.86
C TRP A 9 -7.89 -15.91 -2.88
N SER A 10 -8.24 -17.20 -2.93
CA SER A 10 -7.61 -18.24 -2.10
C SER A 10 -6.13 -18.40 -2.41
N LEU A 11 -5.75 -18.46 -3.68
CA LEU A 11 -4.34 -18.51 -4.07
C LEU A 11 -3.60 -17.23 -3.68
N PHE A 12 -4.24 -16.07 -3.80
CA PHE A 12 -3.67 -14.82 -3.36
C PHE A 12 -3.39 -14.82 -1.85
N LEU A 13 -4.32 -15.27 -1.02
CA LEU A 13 -4.13 -15.39 0.43
C LEU A 13 -3.04 -16.41 0.80
N ILE A 14 -2.96 -17.52 0.06
CA ILE A 14 -1.88 -18.51 0.22
C ILE A 14 -0.52 -17.87 -0.10
N ALA A 15 -0.42 -17.09 -1.19
CA ALA A 15 0.79 -16.37 -1.53
C ALA A 15 1.20 -15.41 -0.40
N GLN A 16 0.26 -14.63 0.15
CA GLN A 16 0.52 -13.74 1.28
C GLN A 16 0.99 -14.49 2.53
N ALA A 17 0.40 -15.65 2.81
CA ALA A 17 0.84 -16.50 3.92
C ALA A 17 2.28 -17.00 3.72
N ILE A 18 2.61 -17.50 2.51
CA ILE A 18 3.96 -17.96 2.16
C ILE A 18 4.97 -16.81 2.29
N TYR A 19 4.64 -15.61 1.81
CA TYR A 19 5.48 -14.43 1.93
C TYR A 19 5.76 -14.08 3.39
N ASN A 20 4.71 -14.00 4.21
CA ASN A 20 4.87 -13.76 5.65
C ASN A 20 5.71 -14.83 6.34
N LEU A 21 5.54 -16.10 6.00
CA LEU A 21 6.34 -17.20 6.53
C LEU A 21 7.81 -17.08 6.11
N GLY A 22 8.09 -16.73 4.86
CA GLY A 22 9.44 -16.53 4.34
C GLY A 22 10.19 -15.41 5.06
N VAL A 23 9.51 -14.29 5.34
CA VAL A 23 10.08 -13.16 6.10
C VAL A 23 10.24 -13.52 7.59
N SER A 24 9.31 -14.31 8.16
CA SER A 24 9.34 -14.77 9.55
C SER A 24 10.32 -15.92 9.79
N ALA A 25 10.73 -16.65 8.75
CA ALA A 25 11.66 -17.77 8.88
C ALA A 25 13.01 -17.28 9.41
N ARG A 26 13.63 -18.06 10.31
CA ARG A 26 14.97 -17.73 10.82
C ARG A 26 15.96 -17.58 9.66
N PRO A 27 16.99 -16.74 9.82
CA PRO A 27 18.07 -16.64 8.84
C PRO A 27 18.63 -18.02 8.47
N SER A 28 18.50 -18.37 7.19
CA SER A 28 18.92 -19.69 6.68
C SER A 28 19.24 -19.55 5.18
N PRO A 29 20.24 -20.28 4.67
CA PRO A 29 20.52 -20.33 3.24
C PRO A 29 19.36 -20.89 2.39
N PHE A 30 18.37 -21.53 3.02
CA PHE A 30 17.22 -22.14 2.35
C PHE A 30 15.98 -21.23 2.31
N ARG A 31 16.07 -19.96 2.74
CA ARG A 31 14.93 -19.03 2.72
C ARG A 31 14.36 -18.80 1.32
N TRP A 32 15.19 -18.88 0.29
CA TRP A 32 14.77 -18.78 -1.11
C TRP A 32 13.68 -19.81 -1.52
N LEU A 33 13.57 -20.94 -0.80
CA LEU A 33 12.51 -21.93 -1.02
C LEU A 33 11.09 -21.37 -0.80
N TYR A 34 10.94 -20.31 0.02
CA TYR A 34 9.65 -19.62 0.17
C TYR A 34 9.36 -18.72 -1.02
N PHE A 35 10.39 -18.16 -1.66
CA PHE A 35 10.22 -17.28 -2.79
C PHE A 35 9.71 -18.01 -4.04
N LEU A 36 10.13 -19.24 -4.27
CA LEU A 36 9.71 -20.02 -5.45
C LEU A 36 8.18 -20.22 -5.55
N PRO A 37 7.50 -20.82 -4.55
CA PRO A 37 6.06 -20.99 -4.61
C PRO A 37 5.31 -19.66 -4.57
N PHE A 38 5.80 -18.68 -3.80
CA PHE A 38 5.24 -17.32 -3.79
C PHE A 38 5.28 -16.69 -5.19
N GLY A 39 6.46 -16.66 -5.81
CA GLY A 39 6.65 -16.09 -7.15
C GLY A 39 5.86 -16.82 -8.22
N GLY A 40 5.82 -18.17 -8.16
CA GLY A 40 5.03 -19.00 -9.08
C GLY A 40 3.53 -18.67 -9.01
N ILE A 41 2.97 -18.54 -7.79
CA ILE A 41 1.56 -18.17 -7.62
C ILE A 41 1.32 -16.73 -8.11
N CYS A 42 2.20 -15.78 -7.81
CA CYS A 42 2.08 -14.39 -8.27
C CYS A 42 2.07 -14.30 -9.80
N ILE A 43 3.01 -14.97 -10.46
CA ILE A 43 3.08 -15.03 -11.93
C ILE A 43 1.80 -15.68 -12.51
N TYR A 44 1.36 -16.78 -11.93
CA TYR A 44 0.11 -17.42 -12.35
C TYR A 44 -1.08 -16.48 -12.24
N LEU A 45 -1.25 -15.80 -11.11
CA LEU A 45 -2.35 -14.86 -10.89
C LEU A 45 -2.35 -13.73 -11.92
N VAL A 46 -1.20 -13.14 -12.23
CA VAL A 46 -1.12 -12.04 -13.20
C VAL A 46 -1.36 -12.52 -14.64
N MET A 47 -0.79 -13.66 -15.02
CA MET A 47 -0.80 -14.09 -16.42
C MET A 47 -2.05 -14.85 -16.81
N VAL A 48 -2.65 -15.60 -15.90
CA VAL A 48 -3.71 -16.58 -16.21
C VAL A 48 -5.08 -16.13 -15.71
N THR A 49 -5.16 -15.21 -14.71
CA THR A 49 -6.43 -14.81 -14.10
C THR A 49 -6.85 -13.39 -14.45
N THR A 50 -8.12 -13.06 -14.23
CA THR A 50 -8.72 -11.74 -14.47
C THR A 50 -9.80 -11.42 -13.44
N LEU A 51 -9.92 -10.15 -13.08
CA LEU A 51 -11.04 -9.59 -12.30
C LEU A 51 -12.20 -9.12 -13.19
N LYS A 52 -12.15 -9.44 -14.50
CA LYS A 52 -13.15 -9.06 -15.52
C LYS A 52 -13.30 -7.53 -15.69
N ASN A 53 -12.34 -6.77 -15.21
CA ASN A 53 -12.28 -5.32 -15.36
C ASN A 53 -10.82 -4.91 -15.60
N THR A 54 -10.54 -4.26 -16.71
CA THR A 54 -9.19 -3.91 -17.14
C THR A 54 -8.46 -3.01 -16.12
N VAL A 55 -9.17 -2.07 -15.48
CA VAL A 55 -8.59 -1.18 -14.47
C VAL A 55 -8.21 -1.96 -13.21
N HIS A 56 -9.08 -2.88 -12.78
CA HIS A 56 -8.80 -3.73 -11.63
C HIS A 56 -7.69 -4.75 -11.93
N ASP A 57 -7.65 -5.31 -13.13
CA ASP A 57 -6.57 -6.22 -13.56
C ASP A 57 -5.22 -5.49 -13.55
N TYR A 58 -5.18 -4.26 -14.08
CA TYR A 58 -3.98 -3.43 -14.05
C TYR A 58 -3.54 -3.11 -12.63
N GLY A 59 -4.45 -2.62 -11.79
CA GLY A 59 -4.15 -2.29 -10.39
C GLY A 59 -3.67 -3.49 -9.58
N MET A 60 -4.33 -4.65 -9.74
CA MET A 60 -3.92 -5.89 -9.08
C MET A 60 -2.57 -6.39 -9.60
N GLY A 61 -2.33 -6.27 -10.91
CA GLY A 61 -1.04 -6.59 -11.52
C GLY A 61 0.08 -5.75 -10.93
N CYS A 62 -0.08 -4.43 -10.86
CA CYS A 62 0.89 -3.53 -10.23
C CYS A 62 1.15 -3.91 -8.76
N TYR A 63 0.09 -4.19 -8.00
CA TYR A 63 0.21 -4.60 -6.60
C TYR A 63 1.00 -5.90 -6.45
N ILE A 64 0.68 -6.94 -7.23
CA ILE A 64 1.38 -8.24 -7.19
C ILE A 64 2.85 -8.08 -7.59
N PHE A 65 3.17 -7.28 -8.61
CA PHE A 65 4.57 -7.00 -8.97
C PHE A 65 5.31 -6.26 -7.87
N THR A 66 4.68 -5.29 -7.20
CA THR A 66 5.26 -4.63 -6.03
C THR A 66 5.59 -5.63 -4.93
N LEU A 67 4.69 -6.57 -4.65
CA LEU A 67 4.94 -7.65 -3.70
C LEU A 67 6.09 -8.57 -4.14
N LEU A 68 6.19 -8.89 -5.44
CA LEU A 68 7.30 -9.70 -5.97
C LEU A 68 8.65 -9.02 -5.78
N PHE A 69 8.75 -7.71 -6.08
CA PHE A 69 9.98 -6.95 -5.85
C PHE A 69 10.33 -6.86 -4.36
N ALA A 70 9.34 -6.56 -3.51
CA ALA A 70 9.56 -6.54 -2.07
C ALA A 70 9.97 -7.91 -1.52
N ALA A 71 9.37 -9.00 -2.01
CA ALA A 71 9.75 -10.35 -1.60
C ALA A 71 11.13 -10.74 -2.11
N SER A 72 11.53 -10.33 -3.31
CA SER A 72 12.88 -10.58 -3.82
C SER A 72 13.94 -9.89 -2.95
N ASP A 73 13.68 -8.66 -2.51
CA ASP A 73 14.54 -7.96 -1.58
C ASP A 73 14.56 -8.67 -0.21
N TYR A 74 13.41 -8.83 0.43
CA TYR A 74 13.31 -9.30 1.81
C TYR A 74 13.62 -10.78 2.03
N ILE A 75 13.51 -11.63 0.99
CA ILE A 75 13.75 -13.07 1.11
C ILE A 75 15.10 -13.45 0.50
N LEU A 76 15.49 -12.84 -0.65
CA LEU A 76 16.66 -13.26 -1.41
C LEU A 76 17.91 -12.41 -1.12
N ILE A 77 17.74 -11.08 -1.00
CA ILE A 77 18.86 -10.13 -0.97
C ILE A 77 19.17 -9.73 0.47
N THR A 78 18.18 -9.18 1.17
CA THR A 78 18.36 -8.61 2.52
C THR A 78 18.15 -9.65 3.60
N ASP A 79 19.06 -9.72 4.57
CA ASP A 79 18.82 -10.51 5.79
C ASP A 79 17.99 -9.67 6.78
N VAL A 80 16.69 -9.53 6.45
CA VAL A 80 15.78 -8.61 7.14
C VAL A 80 15.78 -8.75 8.66
N GLN A 81 15.94 -9.99 9.18
CA GLN A 81 15.91 -10.22 10.63
C GLN A 81 17.21 -9.82 11.34
N LYS A 82 18.30 -9.61 10.59
CA LYS A 82 19.57 -9.09 11.12
C LYS A 82 19.72 -7.60 10.87
N GLU A 83 19.30 -7.12 9.68
CA GLU A 83 19.56 -5.76 9.21
C GLU A 83 18.48 -4.77 9.63
N LEU A 84 17.19 -5.21 9.60
CA LEU A 84 16.08 -4.34 9.91
C LEU A 84 15.67 -4.46 11.38
N ARG A 85 15.41 -3.32 12.02
CA ARG A 85 15.01 -3.24 13.44
C ARG A 85 14.02 -2.11 13.66
N LEU A 86 13.09 -2.34 14.59
CA LEU A 86 12.33 -1.22 15.16
C LEU A 86 13.27 -0.36 16.01
N LYS A 87 13.08 0.95 16.04
CA LYS A 87 13.92 1.91 16.79
C LYS A 87 14.04 1.54 18.27
N ASP A 88 12.97 0.99 18.86
CA ASP A 88 12.91 0.58 20.27
C ASP A 88 13.33 -0.89 20.50
N GLN A 89 13.76 -1.59 19.43
CA GLN A 89 14.11 -3.00 19.53
C GLN A 89 15.55 -3.17 20.00
N THR A 90 15.72 -3.72 21.19
CA THR A 90 17.04 -3.94 21.83
C THR A 90 17.72 -5.23 21.38
N GLN A 91 16.93 -6.27 21.05
CA GLN A 91 17.45 -7.59 20.65
C GLN A 91 17.07 -7.94 19.21
N PRO A 92 17.92 -8.65 18.46
CA PRO A 92 17.61 -9.11 17.13
C PRO A 92 16.34 -9.99 17.11
N ILE A 93 15.46 -9.80 16.11
CA ILE A 93 14.17 -10.51 16.07
C ILE A 93 14.33 -12.02 15.88
N TYR A 94 15.37 -12.49 15.21
CA TYR A 94 15.59 -13.93 14.99
C TYR A 94 15.81 -14.74 16.28
N THR A 95 16.14 -14.08 17.41
CA THR A 95 16.27 -14.72 18.72
C THR A 95 14.93 -14.96 19.41
N LYS A 96 13.88 -14.30 18.94
CA LYS A 96 12.55 -14.32 19.54
C LYS A 96 11.73 -15.54 19.08
N SER A 97 10.59 -15.75 19.74
CA SER A 97 9.65 -16.82 19.40
C SER A 97 9.10 -16.67 17.98
N PHE A 98 8.57 -17.75 17.42
CA PHE A 98 7.96 -17.70 16.06
C PHE A 98 6.82 -16.68 15.99
N LEU A 99 5.97 -16.61 17.00
CA LEU A 99 4.84 -15.69 17.01
C LEU A 99 5.28 -14.22 17.04
N GLU A 100 6.34 -13.90 17.79
CA GLU A 100 6.92 -12.55 17.80
C GLU A 100 7.53 -12.19 16.44
N ARG A 101 8.24 -13.13 15.80
CA ARG A 101 8.76 -12.93 14.44
C ARG A 101 7.65 -12.75 13.41
N LEU A 102 6.56 -13.50 13.53
CA LEU A 102 5.40 -13.36 12.65
C LEU A 102 4.73 -11.98 12.83
N LYS A 103 4.52 -11.52 14.06
CA LYS A 103 4.01 -10.17 14.34
C LYS A 103 4.93 -9.09 13.77
N TRP A 104 6.24 -9.26 13.96
CA TRP A 104 7.25 -8.35 13.45
C TRP A 104 7.26 -8.32 11.91
N SER A 105 7.18 -9.47 11.23
CA SER A 105 7.09 -9.53 9.78
C SER A 105 5.82 -8.87 9.24
N MET A 106 4.69 -9.10 9.90
CA MET A 106 3.44 -8.42 9.56
C MET A 106 3.57 -6.89 9.69
N ALA A 107 4.21 -6.39 10.75
CA ALA A 107 4.47 -4.96 10.93
C ALA A 107 5.38 -4.41 9.83
N LEU A 108 6.44 -5.15 9.44
CA LEU A 108 7.33 -4.77 8.34
C LEU A 108 6.59 -4.69 7.00
N LEU A 109 5.84 -5.73 6.66
CA LEU A 109 5.14 -5.85 5.37
C LEU A 109 3.98 -4.86 5.22
N ASN A 110 3.34 -4.49 6.33
CA ASN A 110 2.25 -3.52 6.34
C ASN A 110 2.71 -2.07 6.55
N GLY A 111 4.00 -1.85 6.81
CA GLY A 111 4.60 -0.53 7.02
C GLY A 111 5.57 -0.12 5.92
N PRO A 112 5.16 0.02 4.64
CA PRO A 112 6.08 0.27 3.53
C PRO A 112 6.85 1.59 3.66
N ARG A 113 6.41 2.51 4.50
CA ARG A 113 7.08 3.79 4.80
C ARG A 113 8.15 3.67 5.87
N GLY A 114 8.30 2.51 6.50
CA GLY A 114 9.29 2.25 7.54
C GLY A 114 9.16 3.12 8.79
N VAL A 115 7.96 3.61 9.10
CA VAL A 115 7.72 4.44 10.30
C VAL A 115 8.08 3.64 11.56
N GLY A 116 8.99 4.20 12.37
CA GLY A 116 9.50 3.52 13.57
C GLY A 116 10.60 2.48 13.32
N TRP A 117 11.03 2.30 12.06
CA TRP A 117 12.13 1.40 11.71
C TRP A 117 13.47 2.14 11.61
N ASN A 118 14.56 1.39 11.68
CA ASN A 118 15.92 1.94 11.58
C ASN A 118 16.25 2.56 10.19
N PHE A 119 15.53 2.15 9.14
CA PHE A 119 15.66 2.70 7.79
C PHE A 119 14.68 3.85 7.49
N GLU A 120 13.90 4.28 8.47
CA GLU A 120 13.01 5.44 8.31
C GLU A 120 13.81 6.69 7.91
N PRO A 121 13.48 7.36 6.80
CA PRO A 121 14.18 8.54 6.33
C PRO A 121 13.86 9.80 7.18
N SER A 122 14.10 9.70 8.49
CA SER A 122 13.72 10.71 9.49
C SER A 122 14.37 12.07 9.31
N GLY A 123 15.44 12.16 8.51
CA GLY A 123 16.11 13.44 8.18
C GLY A 123 15.38 14.24 7.08
N TYR A 124 14.47 13.64 6.34
CA TYR A 124 13.81 14.25 5.19
C TYR A 124 12.29 14.41 5.39
N LEU A 125 11.71 13.64 6.31
CA LEU A 125 10.29 13.76 6.61
C LEU A 125 10.08 14.93 7.59
N PRO A 126 9.15 15.85 7.28
CA PRO A 126 8.76 16.86 8.24
C PRO A 126 8.30 16.14 9.51
N ARG A 127 8.88 16.53 10.65
CA ARG A 127 8.42 16.08 11.97
C ARG A 127 7.02 16.65 12.20
N SER A 128 6.01 16.05 11.57
CA SER A 128 4.64 16.36 11.93
C SER A 128 4.44 15.80 13.35
N PRO A 129 4.25 16.66 14.36
CA PRO A 129 3.89 16.17 15.66
C PRO A 129 2.56 15.46 15.49
N ILE A 130 2.58 14.12 15.52
CA ILE A 130 1.34 13.37 15.56
C ILE A 130 0.73 13.70 16.91
N PRO A 131 -0.40 14.43 16.95
CA PRO A 131 -1.01 14.79 18.22
C PRO A 131 -1.25 13.50 19.00
N SER A 132 -0.97 13.48 20.29
CA SER A 132 -1.33 12.41 21.20
C SER A 132 -2.86 12.31 21.24
N MET A 133 -3.41 11.54 20.33
CA MET A 133 -4.85 11.40 20.14
C MET A 133 -5.33 10.11 20.80
N SER A 134 -6.45 10.16 21.52
CA SER A 134 -7.06 8.96 22.04
C SER A 134 -7.52 8.05 20.89
N ARG A 135 -7.55 6.72 21.13
CA ARG A 135 -7.99 5.73 20.12
C ARG A 135 -9.37 6.07 19.55
N LYS A 136 -10.31 6.48 20.39
CA LYS A 136 -11.68 6.85 19.96
C LYS A 136 -11.68 8.07 19.05
N ALA A 137 -10.93 9.12 19.40
CA ALA A 137 -10.82 10.33 18.60
C ALA A 137 -10.12 10.06 17.26
N PHE A 138 -9.08 9.20 17.24
CA PHE A 138 -8.43 8.77 16.02
C PHE A 138 -9.38 8.04 15.07
N ILE A 139 -10.11 7.04 15.58
CA ILE A 139 -11.08 6.27 14.80
C ILE A 139 -12.16 7.18 14.22
N ALA A 140 -12.74 8.06 15.06
CA ALA A 140 -13.76 9.01 14.60
C ALA A 140 -13.25 9.93 13.49
N ARG A 141 -12.01 10.46 13.63
CA ARG A 141 -11.38 11.29 12.60
C ARG A 141 -11.15 10.51 11.30
N LYS A 142 -10.68 9.26 11.39
CA LYS A 142 -10.43 8.42 10.22
C LYS A 142 -11.71 7.99 9.52
N LEU A 143 -12.78 7.74 10.24
CA LEU A 143 -14.10 7.47 9.66
C LEU A 143 -14.64 8.71 8.92
N LEU A 144 -14.46 9.90 9.49
CA LEU A 144 -14.82 11.15 8.80
C LEU A 144 -13.99 11.33 7.50
N GLU A 145 -12.69 11.06 7.57
CA GLU A 145 -11.79 11.10 6.40
C GLU A 145 -12.24 10.12 5.31
N ILE A 146 -12.61 8.89 5.67
CA ILE A 146 -13.19 7.90 4.75
C ILE A 146 -14.47 8.44 4.10
N SER A 147 -15.39 8.98 4.91
CA SER A 147 -16.66 9.51 4.39
C SER A 147 -16.43 10.64 3.39
N LEU A 148 -15.52 11.57 3.69
CA LEU A 148 -15.14 12.65 2.78
C LEU A 148 -14.49 12.11 1.50
N ASN A 149 -13.59 11.14 1.61
CA ASN A 149 -12.94 10.51 0.46
C ASN A 149 -13.97 9.84 -0.47
N VAL A 150 -14.97 9.15 0.09
CA VAL A 150 -16.03 8.51 -0.69
C VAL A 150 -16.86 9.54 -1.47
N ILE A 151 -17.25 10.64 -0.82
CA ILE A 151 -17.99 11.72 -1.46
C ILE A 151 -17.15 12.36 -2.59
N LEU A 152 -15.87 12.64 -2.32
CA LEU A 152 -14.96 13.20 -3.32
C LEU A 152 -14.70 12.22 -4.47
N TYR A 153 -14.60 10.93 -4.17
CA TYR A 153 -14.45 9.89 -5.19
C TYR A 153 -15.66 9.84 -6.12
N ASP A 154 -16.87 9.95 -5.59
CA ASP A 154 -18.11 9.99 -6.38
C ASP A 154 -18.15 11.24 -7.28
N LEU A 155 -17.71 12.40 -6.74
CA LEU A 155 -17.59 13.64 -7.51
C LEU A 155 -16.57 13.49 -8.65
N THR A 156 -15.40 12.88 -8.40
CA THR A 156 -14.43 12.61 -9.48
C THR A 156 -14.99 11.66 -10.53
N GLY A 157 -15.75 10.65 -10.12
CA GLY A 157 -16.46 9.73 -11.00
C GLY A 157 -17.49 10.44 -11.88
N PHE A 158 -18.22 11.41 -11.33
CA PHE A 158 -19.12 12.26 -12.08
C PHE A 158 -18.36 13.12 -13.11
N LEU A 159 -17.31 13.82 -12.69
CA LEU A 159 -16.47 14.64 -13.57
C LEU A 159 -15.88 13.83 -14.73
N ASN A 160 -15.42 12.60 -14.45
CA ASN A 160 -14.90 11.72 -15.49
C ASN A 160 -15.98 11.28 -16.49
N ARG A 161 -17.23 11.06 -16.04
CA ARG A 161 -18.34 10.69 -16.93
C ARG A 161 -18.78 11.82 -17.86
N VAL A 162 -18.75 13.04 -17.39
CA VAL A 162 -19.18 14.22 -18.19
C VAL A 162 -18.04 14.80 -19.03
N ASN A 163 -16.80 14.40 -18.80
CA ASN A 163 -15.65 14.88 -19.56
C ASN A 163 -15.61 14.25 -20.95
N PRO A 164 -15.74 15.03 -22.03
CA PRO A 164 -15.76 14.51 -23.39
C PRO A 164 -14.47 13.78 -23.79
N CYS A 165 -13.33 14.08 -23.16
CA CYS A 165 -12.07 13.39 -23.42
C CYS A 165 -12.09 11.90 -23.04
N PHE A 166 -12.99 11.47 -22.16
CA PHE A 166 -13.17 10.06 -21.79
C PHE A 166 -14.26 9.34 -22.61
N ALA A 167 -14.98 10.05 -23.50
CA ALA A 167 -15.95 9.41 -24.37
C ALA A 167 -15.26 8.54 -25.43
N HIS A 168 -15.88 7.43 -25.82
CA HIS A 168 -15.30 6.44 -26.76
C HIS A 168 -14.84 7.06 -28.10
N HIS A 169 -15.51 8.12 -28.57
CA HIS A 169 -15.14 8.91 -29.75
C HIS A 169 -14.94 10.39 -29.39
N GLY A 170 -14.44 10.66 -28.20
CA GLY A 170 -14.19 12.00 -27.73
C GLY A 170 -13.04 12.68 -28.47
N PRO A 171 -12.99 14.03 -28.41
CA PRO A 171 -11.92 14.77 -29.04
C PRO A 171 -10.56 14.44 -28.35
N PRO A 172 -9.45 14.52 -29.09
CA PRO A 172 -8.13 14.40 -28.49
C PRO A 172 -7.91 15.51 -27.45
N VAL A 173 -7.13 15.21 -26.42
CA VAL A 173 -6.87 16.14 -25.30
C VAL A 173 -6.31 17.48 -25.79
N SER A 174 -5.50 17.47 -26.85
CA SER A 174 -4.92 18.68 -27.48
C SER A 174 -5.96 19.64 -28.04
N GLU A 175 -7.09 19.13 -28.50
CA GLU A 175 -8.19 19.92 -29.13
C GLU A 175 -9.30 20.28 -28.14
N SER A 176 -9.27 19.70 -26.93
CA SER A 176 -10.28 19.93 -25.91
C SER A 176 -10.10 21.28 -25.22
N ALA A 177 -11.19 21.86 -24.73
CA ALA A 177 -11.15 23.08 -23.94
C ALA A 177 -10.28 22.89 -22.67
N PHE A 178 -9.60 23.95 -22.26
CA PHE A 178 -8.65 23.93 -21.12
C PHE A 178 -9.26 23.35 -19.84
N VAL A 179 -10.53 23.65 -19.56
CA VAL A 179 -11.27 23.12 -18.40
C VAL A 179 -11.33 21.59 -18.40
N TRP A 180 -11.53 20.97 -19.57
CA TRP A 180 -11.59 19.52 -19.69
C TRP A 180 -10.20 18.87 -19.56
N ARG A 181 -9.14 19.54 -20.00
CA ARG A 181 -7.76 19.11 -19.78
C ARG A 181 -7.41 19.11 -18.30
N LEU A 182 -7.81 20.15 -17.56
CA LEU A 182 -7.63 20.18 -16.11
C LEU A 182 -8.47 19.10 -15.41
N ALA A 183 -9.67 18.84 -15.91
CA ALA A 183 -10.53 17.79 -15.34
C ALA A 183 -9.93 16.37 -15.47
N LEU A 184 -8.93 16.14 -16.32
CA LEU A 184 -8.19 14.88 -16.37
C LEU A 184 -7.44 14.60 -15.05
N LEU A 185 -7.08 15.64 -14.29
CA LEU A 185 -6.46 15.47 -12.98
C LEU A 185 -7.38 14.76 -11.98
N SER A 186 -8.71 14.78 -12.21
CA SER A 186 -9.67 14.04 -11.38
C SER A 186 -9.40 12.54 -11.38
N TYR A 187 -8.85 11.98 -12.47
CA TYR A 187 -8.46 10.57 -12.54
C TYR A 187 -7.31 10.23 -11.57
N ALA A 188 -6.27 11.06 -11.55
CA ALA A 188 -5.17 10.92 -10.61
C ALA A 188 -5.64 11.12 -9.16
N PHE A 189 -6.54 12.10 -8.96
CA PHE A 189 -7.12 12.37 -7.66
C PHE A 189 -8.00 11.21 -7.16
N ALA A 190 -8.77 10.56 -8.05
CA ALA A 190 -9.52 9.35 -7.71
C ALA A 190 -8.62 8.20 -7.24
N ALA A 191 -7.46 8.01 -7.88
CA ALA A 191 -6.47 7.02 -7.44
C ALA A 191 -5.93 7.35 -6.03
N TYR A 192 -5.60 8.62 -5.77
CA TYR A 192 -5.20 9.07 -4.44
C TYR A 192 -6.28 8.81 -3.38
N LEU A 193 -7.54 9.16 -3.68
CA LEU A 193 -8.67 8.93 -2.75
C LEU A 193 -8.86 7.45 -2.44
N THR A 194 -8.68 6.57 -3.43
CA THR A 194 -8.74 5.12 -3.24
C THR A 194 -7.66 4.65 -2.27
N ILE A 195 -6.40 5.04 -2.50
CA ILE A 195 -5.28 4.67 -1.65
C ILE A 195 -5.47 5.22 -0.23
N SER A 196 -5.90 6.48 -0.11
CA SER A 196 -6.17 7.13 1.18
C SER A 196 -7.29 6.41 1.95
N THR A 197 -8.36 6.02 1.26
CA THR A 197 -9.49 5.29 1.88
C THR A 197 -9.06 3.92 2.39
N LEU A 198 -8.30 3.16 1.60
CA LEU A 198 -7.78 1.87 2.01
C LEU A 198 -6.85 1.99 3.22
N HIS A 199 -5.94 2.97 3.22
CA HIS A 199 -5.06 3.24 4.34
C HIS A 199 -5.84 3.63 5.61
N CYS A 200 -6.83 4.50 5.50
CA CYS A 200 -7.69 4.88 6.62
C CYS A 200 -8.48 3.68 7.16
N GLY A 201 -9.06 2.87 6.27
CA GLY A 201 -9.79 1.66 6.65
C GLY A 201 -8.90 0.67 7.40
N TYR A 202 -7.70 0.41 6.89
CA TYR A 202 -6.74 -0.47 7.53
C TYR A 202 -6.28 0.09 8.89
N SER A 203 -6.04 1.40 9.00
CA SER A 203 -5.67 2.05 10.26
C SER A 203 -6.79 1.95 11.33
N VAL A 204 -8.06 2.13 10.92
CA VAL A 204 -9.23 1.98 11.81
C VAL A 204 -9.31 0.56 12.34
N LEU A 205 -9.17 -0.45 11.48
CA LEU A 205 -9.20 -1.85 11.89
C LEU A 205 -8.05 -2.17 12.84
N SER A 206 -6.82 -1.80 12.49
CA SER A 206 -5.63 -2.12 13.27
C SER A 206 -5.61 -1.46 14.65
N VAL A 207 -5.97 -0.17 14.72
CA VAL A 207 -6.10 0.56 16.00
C VAL A 207 -7.33 0.10 16.78
N GLY A 208 -8.43 -0.24 16.09
CA GLY A 208 -9.65 -0.73 16.69
C GLY A 208 -9.46 -2.04 17.46
N VAL A 209 -8.77 -3.01 16.87
CA VAL A 209 -8.44 -4.28 17.55
C VAL A 209 -7.26 -4.15 18.53
N GLY A 210 -6.63 -2.97 18.61
CA GLY A 210 -5.51 -2.73 19.53
C GLY A 210 -4.17 -3.30 19.06
N ALA A 211 -4.05 -3.65 17.78
CA ALA A 211 -2.81 -4.18 17.20
C ALA A 211 -1.73 -3.11 17.03
N THR A 212 -2.14 -1.85 16.81
CA THR A 212 -1.26 -0.70 16.63
C THR A 212 -1.74 0.52 17.40
N GLU A 213 -0.87 1.52 17.55
CA GLU A 213 -1.21 2.80 18.16
C GLU A 213 -1.49 3.88 17.10
N PRO A 214 -2.32 4.91 17.42
CA PRO A 214 -2.62 6.02 16.50
C PRO A 214 -1.38 6.71 15.93
N LYS A 215 -0.31 6.82 16.72
CA LYS A 215 0.96 7.45 16.32
C LYS A 215 1.70 6.74 15.19
N GLU A 216 1.40 5.45 14.94
CA GLU A 216 2.01 4.64 13.89
C GLU A 216 1.37 4.90 12.52
N TRP A 217 0.30 5.71 12.47
CA TRP A 217 -0.49 5.98 11.27
C TRP A 217 -0.42 7.46 10.84
N PRO A 218 0.74 7.95 10.40
CA PRO A 218 0.85 9.29 9.83
C PRO A 218 0.04 9.42 8.54
N SER A 219 -0.28 10.66 8.13
CA SER A 219 -0.93 10.92 6.84
C SER A 219 -0.07 10.41 5.68
N ILE A 220 -0.70 9.79 4.67
CA ILE A 220 0.01 9.25 3.49
C ILE A 220 0.73 10.35 2.72
N ALA A 221 0.07 11.49 2.49
CA ALA A 221 0.57 12.55 1.62
C ALA A 221 1.20 13.73 2.39
N GLY A 222 1.27 13.67 3.74
CA GLY A 222 1.67 14.85 4.52
C GLY A 222 0.66 16.01 4.39
N HIS A 223 1.11 17.23 4.65
CA HIS A 223 0.30 18.43 4.46
C HIS A 223 0.68 19.14 3.16
N LEU A 224 -0.29 19.50 2.33
CA LEU A 224 -0.07 20.26 1.10
C LEU A 224 0.71 21.57 1.34
N LYS A 225 0.60 22.14 2.54
CA LYS A 225 1.38 23.33 2.93
C LYS A 225 2.88 23.10 2.96
N ASP A 226 3.30 21.86 3.16
CA ASP A 226 4.72 21.49 3.25
C ASP A 226 5.29 21.19 1.85
N ALA A 227 4.43 21.00 0.85
CA ALA A 227 4.77 20.65 -0.53
C ALA A 227 5.07 21.87 -1.43
N TYR A 228 5.68 22.94 -0.87
CA TYR A 228 5.98 24.18 -1.61
C TYR A 228 7.23 24.09 -2.49
N THR A 229 7.96 22.99 -2.47
CA THR A 229 9.07 22.69 -3.39
C THR A 229 8.91 21.30 -3.97
N VAL A 230 9.50 21.08 -5.15
CA VAL A 230 9.54 19.73 -5.79
C VAL A 230 10.14 18.70 -4.81
N ARG A 231 11.20 19.08 -4.10
CA ARG A 231 11.84 18.23 -3.10
C ARG A 231 10.87 17.84 -1.96
N ASN A 232 10.14 18.81 -1.43
CA ASN A 232 9.20 18.56 -0.33
C ASN A 232 7.93 17.83 -0.79
N TYR A 233 7.60 17.91 -2.09
CA TYR A 233 6.49 17.16 -2.67
C TYR A 233 6.79 15.66 -2.81
N TRP A 234 8.02 15.33 -3.18
CA TRP A 234 8.44 13.94 -3.39
C TRP A 234 9.06 13.27 -2.13
N GLY A 235 9.24 13.99 -1.05
CA GLY A 235 9.77 13.52 0.24
C GLY A 235 11.27 13.62 0.31
#